data_df3edcf94c6a4d2637ddfb96f26acd88
#
_entry.id   df3edcf94c6a4d2637ddfb96f26acd88
#
_cell.length_a   1.000
_cell.length_b   1.000
_cell.length_c   1.000
_cell.angle_alpha   90.00
_cell.angle_beta   90.00
_cell.angle_gamma   90.00
#
_symmetry.space_group_name_H-M   'P 1'
#
loop_
_entity.id
_entity.type
_entity.pdbx_description
1 polymer ?
#
loop_
_entity_poly.entity_id
_entity_poly.type
_entity_poly.pdbx_seq_one_letter_code
_entity_poly.pdbx_strand_id
1 'polypeptide(L)'
;MFSSLIKATFGISALLISTASVANSVDFSAGTGYPFFGQIELSLPQADSNSRWYGNYLIGLDDGFSVGYEKAVSDNNKHAIGVVLGALGARDVGPVCEDDDNITCGIFEPIIDLFDSETTNGIGVSYSYYFTSINQPGWRVKLVAGYGESDRHNVDRADGSLIFSYQF
;
A
#
# COMPACT_ATOMS: atom_id res chain seq x y z
N MET A 1 39.51 7.48 28.76
CA MET A 1 38.89 7.26 27.47
C MET A 1 37.63 6.44 27.73
N PHE A 2 36.50 7.10 27.91
CA PHE A 2 35.20 6.48 28.21
C PHE A 2 34.32 6.58 26.99
N SER A 3 33.97 5.43 26.39
CA SER A 3 33.00 5.32 25.31
C SER A 3 31.61 5.28 25.93
N SER A 4 30.80 6.32 25.66
CA SER A 4 29.44 6.41 26.13
C SER A 4 28.51 5.72 25.14
N LEU A 5 27.96 4.59 25.55
CA LEU A 5 26.91 3.86 24.84
C LEU A 5 25.58 4.61 25.08
N ILE A 6 25.09 5.31 24.08
CA ILE A 6 23.72 5.89 24.12
C ILE A 6 22.76 4.75 23.73
N LYS A 7 22.08 4.19 24.72
CA LYS A 7 20.95 3.30 24.51
C LYS A 7 19.71 4.16 24.22
N ALA A 8 19.32 4.23 22.95
CA ALA A 8 18.03 4.78 22.58
C ALA A 8 16.94 3.78 22.98
N THR A 9 16.26 4.08 24.08
CA THR A 9 15.07 3.33 24.50
C THR A 9 13.88 3.88 23.72
N PHE A 10 13.42 3.18 22.72
CA PHE A 10 12.15 3.46 22.04
C PHE A 10 11.02 3.15 23.02
N GLY A 11 10.49 4.18 23.65
CA GLY A 11 9.27 4.10 24.44
C GLY A 11 8.07 3.95 23.50
N ILE A 12 7.52 2.76 23.41
CA ILE A 12 6.19 2.53 22.81
C ILE A 12 5.19 3.13 23.79
N SER A 13 4.80 4.37 23.56
CA SER A 13 3.65 4.97 24.22
C SER A 13 2.40 4.33 23.63
N ALA A 14 1.86 3.33 24.34
CA ALA A 14 0.54 2.81 24.08
C ALA A 14 -0.46 3.95 24.32
N LEU A 15 -0.94 4.58 23.24
CA LEU A 15 -2.07 5.48 23.29
C LEU A 15 -3.29 4.62 23.67
N LEU A 16 -3.69 4.66 24.93
CA LEU A 16 -4.99 4.18 25.37
C LEU A 16 -6.04 5.13 24.77
N ILE A 17 -6.51 4.79 23.58
CA ILE A 17 -7.70 5.41 23.02
C ILE A 17 -8.86 4.94 23.91
N SER A 18 -9.38 5.86 24.72
CA SER A 18 -10.59 5.65 25.50
C SER A 18 -11.72 5.29 24.52
N THR A 19 -12.16 4.06 24.58
CA THR A 19 -13.27 3.52 23.80
C THR A 19 -14.57 4.16 24.26
N ALA A 20 -14.94 5.29 23.68
CA ALA A 20 -16.35 5.60 23.54
C ALA A 20 -16.91 4.46 22.66
N SER A 21 -17.84 3.70 23.20
CA SER A 21 -18.45 2.52 22.60
C SER A 21 -19.29 2.91 21.37
N VAL A 22 -18.64 3.10 20.26
CA VAL A 22 -19.21 2.92 18.94
C VAL A 22 -18.63 1.58 18.51
N ALA A 23 -19.46 0.57 18.36
CA ALA A 23 -19.07 -0.72 17.83
C ALA A 23 -18.70 -0.53 16.35
N ASN A 24 -17.55 0.06 16.09
CA ASN A 24 -16.95 0.05 14.76
C ASN A 24 -16.43 -1.36 14.54
N SER A 25 -17.16 -2.14 13.75
CA SER A 25 -16.65 -3.42 13.27
C SER A 25 -15.35 -3.12 12.51
N VAL A 26 -14.30 -3.87 12.81
CA VAL A 26 -13.09 -3.90 12.00
C VAL A 26 -13.38 -4.81 10.82
N ASP A 27 -13.30 -4.30 9.60
CA ASP A 27 -13.45 -5.10 8.40
C ASP A 27 -12.07 -5.58 7.94
N PHE A 28 -12.03 -6.80 7.46
CA PHE A 28 -10.85 -7.42 6.88
C PHE A 28 -11.04 -7.58 5.37
N SER A 29 -9.98 -7.32 4.60
CA SER A 29 -9.97 -7.58 3.17
C SER A 29 -8.67 -8.29 2.77
N ALA A 30 -8.77 -9.16 1.78
CA ALA A 30 -7.62 -9.80 1.17
C ALA A 30 -7.73 -9.77 -0.35
N GLY A 31 -6.60 -9.70 -1.03
CA GLY A 31 -6.62 -9.54 -2.47
C GLY A 31 -5.27 -9.72 -3.14
N THR A 32 -5.25 -9.43 -4.42
CA THR A 32 -4.07 -9.48 -5.30
C THR A 32 -4.09 -8.27 -6.24
N GLY A 33 -2.98 -7.97 -6.88
CA GLY A 33 -2.92 -6.85 -7.80
C GLY A 33 -1.59 -6.72 -8.53
N TYR A 34 -1.33 -5.54 -9.03
CA TYR A 34 -0.08 -5.15 -9.66
C TYR A 34 0.38 -3.80 -9.09
N PRO A 35 1.64 -3.63 -8.77
CA PRO A 35 2.77 -4.58 -8.86
C PRO A 35 2.81 -5.58 -7.69
N PHE A 36 1.98 -5.40 -6.68
CA PHE A 36 1.90 -6.29 -5.52
C PHE A 36 1.02 -7.50 -5.85
N PHE A 37 1.53 -8.70 -5.65
CA PHE A 37 0.78 -9.93 -5.92
C PHE A 37 -0.12 -10.37 -4.75
N GLY A 38 0.00 -9.71 -3.58
CA GLY A 38 -0.86 -9.94 -2.42
C GLY A 38 -1.17 -8.66 -1.67
N GLN A 39 -2.35 -8.59 -1.04
CA GLN A 39 -2.77 -7.52 -0.14
C GLN A 39 -3.55 -8.09 1.03
N ILE A 40 -3.25 -7.56 2.21
CA ILE A 40 -4.08 -7.70 3.42
C ILE A 40 -4.43 -6.29 3.88
N GLU A 41 -5.71 -6.03 4.14
CA GLU A 41 -6.19 -4.73 4.61
C GLU A 41 -7.07 -4.90 5.84
N LEU A 42 -6.83 -4.06 6.84
CA LEU A 42 -7.73 -3.83 7.95
C LEU A 42 -8.35 -2.45 7.80
N SER A 43 -9.66 -2.34 7.93
CA SER A 43 -10.36 -1.07 7.83
C SER A 43 -11.32 -0.82 8.99
N LEU A 44 -11.51 0.46 9.28
CA LEU A 44 -12.36 1.00 10.33
C LEU A 44 -13.46 1.86 9.67
N PRO A 45 -14.63 1.26 9.40
CA PRO A 45 -15.78 2.01 8.87
C PRO A 45 -16.21 3.11 9.83
N GLN A 46 -16.61 4.24 9.25
CA GLN A 46 -17.18 5.37 10.00
C GLN A 46 -18.70 5.33 9.86
N ALA A 47 -19.41 5.11 10.95
CA ALA A 47 -20.86 4.83 10.95
C ALA A 47 -21.72 5.89 10.23
N ASP A 48 -21.35 7.19 10.31
CA ASP A 48 -22.19 8.28 9.87
C ASP A 48 -21.75 8.95 8.55
N SER A 49 -20.72 8.43 7.87
CA SER A 49 -20.07 9.20 6.79
C SER A 49 -19.79 8.45 5.49
N ASN A 50 -20.22 7.20 5.34
CA ASN A 50 -19.89 6.35 4.17
C ASN A 50 -18.39 6.46 3.83
N SER A 51 -17.55 6.39 4.85
CA SER A 51 -16.11 6.53 4.78
C SER A 51 -15.42 5.53 5.70
N ARG A 52 -14.13 5.35 5.51
CA ARG A 52 -13.33 4.45 6.35
C ARG A 52 -11.87 4.83 6.36
N TRP A 53 -11.21 4.56 7.47
CA TRP A 53 -9.75 4.48 7.56
C TRP A 53 -9.31 3.05 7.25
N TYR A 54 -8.14 2.89 6.68
CA TYR A 54 -7.58 1.57 6.43
C TYR A 54 -6.07 1.55 6.57
N GLY A 55 -5.55 0.36 6.87
CA GLY A 55 -4.13 0.02 6.82
C GLY A 55 -3.93 -1.20 5.93
N ASN A 56 -3.02 -1.12 4.97
CA ASN A 56 -2.66 -2.20 4.04
C ASN A 56 -1.27 -2.72 4.33
N TYR A 57 -1.13 -4.02 4.26
CA TYR A 57 0.13 -4.69 4.00
C TYR A 57 0.10 -5.25 2.58
N LEU A 58 1.05 -4.83 1.77
CA LEU A 58 1.17 -5.15 0.35
C LEU A 58 2.33 -6.12 0.21
N ILE A 59 2.05 -7.32 -0.30
CA ILE A 59 3.01 -8.40 -0.47
C ILE A 59 3.51 -8.35 -1.90
N GLY A 60 4.79 -8.12 -2.08
CA GLY A 60 5.45 -7.97 -3.37
C GLY A 60 6.80 -8.67 -3.40
N LEU A 61 7.64 -8.32 -4.35
CA LEU A 61 9.06 -8.65 -4.33
C LEU A 61 9.81 -7.73 -3.35
N ASP A 62 9.27 -6.53 -3.18
CA ASP A 62 9.58 -5.60 -2.12
C ASP A 62 8.25 -5.25 -1.45
N ASP A 63 8.08 -5.69 -0.19
CA ASP A 63 6.84 -5.52 0.56
C ASP A 63 6.61 -4.07 0.93
N GLY A 64 5.33 -3.68 1.08
CA GLY A 64 4.98 -2.32 1.43
C GLY A 64 3.89 -2.22 2.49
N PHE A 65 3.89 -1.10 3.20
CA PHE A 65 2.83 -0.75 4.13
C PHE A 65 2.26 0.62 3.76
N SER A 66 0.93 0.74 3.78
CA SER A 66 0.25 2.01 3.58
C SER A 66 -0.92 2.18 4.51
N VAL A 67 -1.23 3.42 4.82
CA VAL A 67 -2.44 3.83 5.52
C VAL A 67 -3.21 4.80 4.66
N GLY A 68 -4.53 4.82 4.80
CA GLY A 68 -5.32 5.76 4.03
C GLY A 68 -6.70 6.00 4.60
N TYR A 69 -7.36 6.95 3.99
CA TYR A 69 -8.74 7.30 4.23
C TYR A 69 -9.47 7.38 2.91
N GLU A 70 -10.64 6.78 2.82
CA GLU A 70 -11.50 6.87 1.63
C GLU A 70 -12.95 7.16 2.00
N LYS A 71 -13.63 7.86 1.10
CA LYS A 71 -15.03 8.27 1.24
C LYS A 71 -15.79 7.99 -0.04
N ALA A 72 -17.00 7.43 0.10
CA ALA A 72 -17.91 7.26 -1.03
C ALA A 72 -18.33 8.61 -1.60
N VAL A 73 -18.36 8.69 -2.94
CA VAL A 73 -18.71 9.91 -3.71
C VAL A 73 -19.92 9.69 -4.61
N SER A 74 -20.54 8.51 -4.53
CA SER A 74 -21.75 8.18 -5.30
C SER A 74 -22.93 7.88 -4.37
N ASP A 75 -24.14 8.11 -4.82
CA ASP A 75 -25.38 7.87 -4.06
C ASP A 75 -25.55 6.38 -3.68
N ASN A 76 -25.04 5.48 -4.50
CA ASN A 76 -25.06 4.03 -4.24
C ASN A 76 -23.89 3.52 -3.40
N ASN A 77 -23.01 4.42 -2.94
CA ASN A 77 -21.80 4.14 -2.14
C ASN A 77 -20.84 3.10 -2.77
N LYS A 78 -20.86 2.98 -4.09
CA LYS A 78 -19.99 2.04 -4.83
C LYS A 78 -18.69 2.66 -5.31
N HIS A 79 -18.64 3.98 -5.47
CA HIS A 79 -17.46 4.70 -5.89
C HIS A 79 -16.90 5.48 -4.71
N ALA A 80 -15.64 5.28 -4.39
CA ALA A 80 -14.96 6.00 -3.33
C ALA A 80 -13.66 6.62 -3.84
N ILE A 81 -13.32 7.78 -3.29
CA ILE A 81 -12.03 8.44 -3.47
C ILE A 81 -11.33 8.55 -2.12
N GLY A 82 -10.02 8.57 -2.13
CA GLY A 82 -9.25 8.61 -0.90
C GLY A 82 -7.86 9.19 -1.05
N VAL A 83 -7.20 9.29 0.09
CA VAL A 83 -5.78 9.65 0.21
C VAL A 83 -5.03 8.47 0.80
N VAL A 84 -3.77 8.29 0.37
CA VAL A 84 -2.89 7.19 0.77
C VAL A 84 -1.55 7.75 1.19
N LEU A 85 -0.98 7.20 2.25
CA LEU A 85 0.37 7.47 2.74
C LEU A 85 1.11 6.16 2.91
N GLY A 86 2.34 6.06 2.42
CA GLY A 86 3.18 4.86 2.45
C GLY A 86 3.35 4.26 1.07
N ALA A 87 3.35 2.94 0.95
CA ALA A 87 3.57 2.24 -0.31
C ALA A 87 2.47 2.53 -1.34
N LEU A 88 2.88 3.04 -2.50
CA LEU A 88 2.01 3.44 -3.61
C LEU A 88 2.04 2.43 -4.73
N GLY A 89 3.23 1.93 -5.05
CA GLY A 89 3.51 1.01 -6.12
C GLY A 89 4.93 0.44 -5.99
N ALA A 90 5.32 -0.41 -6.91
CA ALA A 90 6.67 -0.91 -7.02
C ALA A 90 7.05 -0.97 -8.50
N ARG A 91 8.33 -0.74 -8.79
CA ARG A 91 8.84 -0.69 -10.15
C ARG A 91 10.25 -1.23 -10.20
N ASP A 92 10.60 -1.84 -11.32
CA ASP A 92 11.96 -2.29 -11.60
C ASP A 92 12.93 -1.11 -11.65
N VAL A 93 14.13 -1.31 -11.15
CA VAL A 93 15.14 -0.23 -10.98
C VAL A 93 15.92 0.03 -12.26
N GLY A 94 15.66 -0.72 -13.32
CA GLY A 94 16.32 -0.60 -14.62
C GLY A 94 17.30 -1.74 -14.91
N PRO A 95 17.91 -1.77 -16.07
CA PRO A 95 18.73 -2.90 -16.52
C PRO A 95 19.96 -3.06 -15.61
N VAL A 96 20.12 -4.25 -15.06
CA VAL A 96 21.27 -4.65 -14.22
C VAL A 96 22.56 -4.78 -15.05
N CYS A 97 22.43 -4.80 -16.36
CA CYS A 97 23.52 -5.00 -17.30
C CYS A 97 23.83 -3.71 -18.06
N GLU A 98 24.97 -3.06 -17.74
CA GLU A 98 25.49 -1.89 -18.44
C GLU A 98 26.30 -2.21 -19.70
N ASP A 99 26.68 -3.48 -19.96
CA ASP A 99 27.50 -3.91 -21.10
C ASP A 99 26.72 -4.82 -22.04
N ASP A 100 26.49 -4.33 -23.25
CA ASP A 100 25.78 -5.02 -24.36
C ASP A 100 26.46 -6.32 -24.87
N ASP A 101 27.68 -6.64 -24.43
CA ASP A 101 28.49 -7.71 -25.02
C ASP A 101 28.41 -9.07 -24.29
N ASN A 102 27.57 -9.20 -23.24
CA ASN A 102 27.48 -10.45 -22.48
C ASN A 102 26.21 -11.23 -22.80
N ILE A 103 26.33 -12.30 -23.59
CA ILE A 103 25.23 -13.23 -23.94
C ILE A 103 24.49 -13.75 -22.70
N THR A 104 25.18 -13.84 -21.56
CA THR A 104 24.58 -14.25 -20.29
C THR A 104 23.58 -13.21 -19.75
N CYS A 105 23.83 -11.94 -19.96
CA CYS A 105 22.92 -10.86 -19.59
C CYS A 105 21.60 -10.93 -20.38
N GLY A 106 21.65 -11.08 -21.69
CA GLY A 106 20.44 -11.08 -22.53
C GLY A 106 19.45 -12.25 -22.27
N ILE A 107 19.91 -13.34 -21.66
CA ILE A 107 19.05 -14.49 -21.34
C ILE A 107 18.48 -14.39 -19.92
N PHE A 108 19.25 -13.86 -18.97
CA PHE A 108 18.86 -13.81 -17.56
C PHE A 108 18.32 -12.45 -17.14
N GLU A 109 18.56 -11.38 -17.89
CA GLU A 109 18.08 -10.02 -17.64
C GLU A 109 16.57 -9.98 -17.33
N PRO A 110 15.66 -10.54 -18.16
CA PRO A 110 14.23 -10.49 -17.86
C PRO A 110 13.82 -11.28 -16.60
N ILE A 111 14.68 -12.20 -16.13
CA ILE A 111 14.44 -12.94 -14.89
C ILE A 111 15.00 -12.16 -13.70
N ILE A 112 16.14 -11.51 -13.84
CA ILE A 112 16.78 -10.70 -12.80
C ILE A 112 15.96 -9.44 -12.56
N ASP A 113 15.53 -8.74 -13.61
CA ASP A 113 14.66 -7.56 -13.53
C ASP A 113 13.33 -7.87 -12.83
N LEU A 114 12.80 -9.07 -13.01
CA LEU A 114 11.59 -9.50 -12.31
C LEU A 114 11.77 -9.52 -10.77
N PHE A 115 13.00 -9.68 -10.27
CA PHE A 115 13.33 -9.77 -8.84
C PHE A 115 13.93 -8.49 -8.25
N ASP A 116 14.18 -7.46 -9.06
CA ASP A 116 14.77 -6.20 -8.59
C ASP A 116 13.75 -5.06 -8.50
N SER A 117 12.52 -5.38 -8.11
CA SER A 117 11.49 -4.39 -7.85
C SER A 117 11.77 -3.61 -6.58
N GLU A 118 11.46 -2.33 -6.60
CA GLU A 118 11.64 -1.40 -5.50
C GLU A 118 10.33 -0.65 -5.20
N THR A 119 9.92 -0.67 -3.94
CA THR A 119 8.68 0.00 -3.50
C THR A 119 8.86 1.51 -3.44
N THR A 120 7.86 2.24 -3.91
CA THR A 120 7.77 3.70 -3.82
C THR A 120 6.88 4.08 -2.64
N ASN A 121 7.47 4.79 -1.67
CA ASN A 121 6.77 5.30 -0.50
C ASN A 121 6.51 6.79 -0.63
N GLY A 122 5.29 7.23 -0.38
CA GLY A 122 4.94 8.63 -0.56
C GLY A 122 3.50 8.96 -0.22
N ILE A 123 2.99 10.00 -0.89
CA ILE A 123 1.60 10.43 -0.79
C ILE A 123 0.88 10.21 -2.11
N GLY A 124 -0.34 9.73 -2.05
CA GLY A 124 -1.13 9.44 -3.23
C GLY A 124 -2.62 9.65 -3.03
N VAL A 125 -3.32 9.45 -4.13
CA VAL A 125 -4.78 9.39 -4.17
C VAL A 125 -5.21 7.98 -4.55
N SER A 126 -6.39 7.57 -4.08
CA SER A 126 -6.99 6.31 -4.46
C SER A 126 -8.39 6.50 -5.03
N TYR A 127 -8.74 5.61 -5.94
CA TYR A 127 -10.10 5.41 -6.40
C TYR A 127 -10.47 3.94 -6.21
N SER A 128 -11.61 3.70 -5.56
CA SER A 128 -12.13 2.35 -5.31
C SER A 128 -13.51 2.18 -5.90
N TYR A 129 -13.72 1.07 -6.58
CA TYR A 129 -15.03 0.61 -7.01
C TYR A 129 -15.44 -0.63 -6.21
N TYR A 130 -16.55 -0.52 -5.49
CA TYR A 130 -17.16 -1.60 -4.71
C TYR A 130 -18.33 -2.22 -5.49
N PHE A 131 -18.33 -3.52 -5.65
CA PHE A 131 -19.43 -4.21 -6.33
C PHE A 131 -20.71 -4.21 -5.49
N THR A 132 -20.57 -4.12 -4.17
CA THR A 132 -21.68 -3.97 -3.21
C THR A 132 -21.80 -2.52 -2.71
N SER A 133 -21.03 -2.15 -1.68
CA SER A 133 -20.95 -0.81 -1.08
C SER A 133 -19.67 -0.73 -0.23
N ILE A 134 -19.18 0.49 0.06
CA ILE A 134 -17.90 0.75 0.74
C ILE A 134 -17.74 0.01 2.09
N ASN A 135 -18.82 -0.12 2.86
CA ASN A 135 -18.79 -0.74 4.20
C ASN A 135 -19.58 -2.06 4.23
N GLN A 136 -19.62 -2.79 3.13
CA GLN A 136 -20.30 -4.08 3.04
C GLN A 136 -19.39 -5.16 2.45
N PRO A 137 -19.54 -6.43 2.86
CA PRO A 137 -18.80 -7.54 2.27
C PRO A 137 -19.00 -7.60 0.75
N GLY A 138 -17.91 -7.84 0.03
CA GLY A 138 -17.96 -7.93 -1.42
C GLY A 138 -16.62 -7.64 -2.10
N TRP A 139 -16.64 -7.78 -3.43
CA TRP A 139 -15.49 -7.51 -4.27
C TRP A 139 -15.23 -6.00 -4.42
N ARG A 140 -13.95 -5.66 -4.55
CA ARG A 140 -13.49 -4.29 -4.77
C ARG A 140 -12.32 -4.26 -5.74
N VAL A 141 -12.29 -3.23 -6.58
CA VAL A 141 -11.12 -2.82 -7.38
C VAL A 141 -10.64 -1.48 -6.82
N LYS A 142 -9.37 -1.37 -6.50
CA LYS A 142 -8.72 -0.13 -6.03
C LYS A 142 -7.58 0.25 -6.97
N LEU A 143 -7.57 1.49 -7.41
CA LEU A 143 -6.46 2.15 -8.09
C LEU A 143 -5.80 3.12 -7.11
N VAL A 144 -4.49 3.12 -7.08
CA VAL A 144 -3.68 4.08 -6.33
C VAL A 144 -2.73 4.75 -7.32
N ALA A 145 -2.54 6.05 -7.17
CA ALA A 145 -1.53 6.81 -7.90
C ALA A 145 -0.98 7.92 -6.99
N GLY A 146 0.32 8.14 -7.05
CA GLY A 146 0.94 9.13 -6.19
C GLY A 146 2.39 9.44 -6.57
N TYR A 147 3.04 10.17 -5.68
CA TYR A 147 4.42 10.57 -5.81
C TYR A 147 5.16 10.34 -4.51
N GLY A 148 6.37 9.81 -4.62
CA GLY A 148 7.17 9.46 -3.46
C GLY A 148 8.58 9.10 -3.82
N GLU A 149 9.30 8.61 -2.83
CA GLU A 149 10.70 8.21 -2.91
C GLU A 149 10.81 6.68 -2.90
N SER A 150 11.71 6.15 -3.70
CA SER A 150 12.01 4.73 -3.72
C SER A 150 12.88 4.33 -2.53
N ASP A 151 12.64 3.13 -1.96
CA ASP A 151 13.25 2.71 -0.70
C ASP A 151 14.78 2.52 -0.76
N ARG A 152 15.30 2.07 -1.90
CA ARG A 152 16.72 1.71 -2.01
C ARG A 152 17.58 2.81 -2.63
N HIS A 153 17.07 3.48 -3.65
CA HIS A 153 17.86 4.43 -4.43
C HIS A 153 17.56 5.90 -4.09
N ASN A 154 16.59 6.17 -3.21
CA ASN A 154 16.13 7.52 -2.83
C ASN A 154 15.83 8.38 -4.07
N VAL A 155 15.17 7.79 -5.08
CA VAL A 155 14.76 8.50 -6.29
C VAL A 155 13.29 8.87 -6.19
N ASP A 156 13.02 10.13 -6.33
CA ASP A 156 11.66 10.67 -6.40
C ASP A 156 10.97 10.25 -7.71
N ARG A 157 9.79 9.66 -7.61
CA ARG A 157 9.03 9.22 -8.80
C ARG A 157 7.53 9.17 -8.57
N ALA A 158 6.78 9.24 -9.68
CA ALA A 158 5.36 8.91 -9.69
C ALA A 158 5.20 7.39 -9.82
N ASP A 159 4.31 6.82 -9.02
CA ASP A 159 4.03 5.39 -9.05
C ASP A 159 2.58 5.08 -8.70
N GLY A 160 2.16 3.82 -8.84
CA GLY A 160 0.80 3.43 -8.52
C GLY A 160 0.58 1.93 -8.54
N SER A 161 -0.61 1.54 -8.09
CA SER A 161 -1.01 0.14 -8.03
C SER A 161 -2.48 -0.06 -8.40
N LEU A 162 -2.77 -1.25 -8.89
CA LEU A 162 -4.13 -1.76 -9.16
C LEU A 162 -4.33 -3.01 -8.30
N ILE A 163 -5.36 -3.00 -7.45
CA ILE A 163 -5.63 -4.07 -6.50
C ILE A 163 -7.06 -4.56 -6.68
N PHE A 164 -7.23 -5.88 -6.74
CA PHE A 164 -8.50 -6.56 -6.72
C PHE A 164 -8.61 -7.37 -5.42
N SER A 165 -9.60 -7.09 -4.59
CA SER A 165 -9.73 -7.67 -3.25
C SER A 165 -11.18 -8.00 -2.90
N TYR A 166 -11.33 -8.88 -1.90
CA TYR A 166 -12.60 -9.19 -1.28
C TYR A 166 -12.61 -8.70 0.16
N GLN A 167 -13.64 -7.96 0.53
CA GLN A 167 -13.93 -7.50 1.89
C GLN A 167 -14.88 -8.49 2.55
N PHE A 168 -14.52 -8.98 3.75
CA PHE A 168 -15.29 -9.95 4.52
C PHE A 168 -16.24 -9.32 5.51
#